data_c2ed3ef7bc121958204627bc0bcdde75
#
_entry.id   c2ed3ef7bc121958204627bc0bcdde75
#
_cell.length_a   1.000
_cell.length_b   1.000
_cell.length_c   1.000
_cell.angle_alpha   90.00
_cell.angle_beta   90.00
_cell.angle_gamma   90.00
#
_symmetry.space_group_name_H-M   'P 1'
#
loop_
_entity.id
_entity.type
_entity.pdbx_description
1 polymer ?
#
loop_
_entity_poly.entity_id
_entity_poly.type
_entity_poly.pdbx_seq_one_letter_code
_entity_poly.pdbx_strand_id
1 'polypeptide(L)'
;RHLKQDMVVANKRGGGGAAAMQYFKSRPADGNTVLTFTVGHAITMAKGKTDLTVEDMAPIARGTNDPQILMVNCKTSPYKTPEEFVAGMKNGDAMKFGGTSSGTIDHLTVFLWAKRLGVDMPTYIPFGGGGELATQVVAGAVDVGTLNLSEASAPIEAGDLCPLVILGENRMDPIPAAKT
;
A
#
# COMPACT_ATOMS: atom_id res chain seq x y z
N ARG A 1 2.13 14.83 23.94
CA ARG A 1 1.74 16.05 24.69
C ARG A 1 0.39 15.90 25.39
N HIS A 2 -0.62 15.27 24.78
CA HIS A 2 -1.99 15.21 25.32
C HIS A 2 -2.19 14.10 26.36
N LEU A 3 -1.52 12.97 26.22
CA LEU A 3 -1.68 11.82 27.12
C LEU A 3 -0.97 11.99 28.48
N LYS A 4 -0.04 12.96 28.61
CA LYS A 4 0.79 13.18 29.80
C LYS A 4 1.49 11.90 30.31
N GLN A 5 1.74 10.96 29.40
CA GLN A 5 2.39 9.68 29.65
C GLN A 5 3.35 9.39 28.51
N ASP A 6 4.43 8.70 28.82
CA ASP A 6 5.39 8.23 27.83
C ASP A 6 4.81 7.01 27.10
N MET A 7 5.01 6.99 25.78
CA MET A 7 4.64 5.86 24.94
C MET A 7 5.91 5.18 24.42
N VAL A 8 5.99 3.87 24.62
CA VAL A 8 7.08 3.04 24.07
C VAL A 8 6.61 2.37 22.80
N VAL A 9 7.30 2.64 21.69
CA VAL A 9 7.02 1.98 20.41
C VAL A 9 7.73 0.62 20.37
N ALA A 10 6.94 -0.45 20.26
CA ALA A 10 7.43 -1.82 20.18
C ALA A 10 7.19 -2.39 18.76
N ASN A 11 8.23 -2.45 17.95
CA ASN A 11 8.15 -3.02 16.60
C ASN A 11 8.21 -4.55 16.64
N LYS A 12 7.15 -5.23 16.18
CA LYS A 12 7.06 -6.68 16.06
C LYS A 12 6.89 -7.07 14.59
N ARG A 13 8.00 -7.38 13.92
CA ARG A 13 8.01 -7.73 12.49
C ARG A 13 7.68 -9.21 12.28
N GLY A 14 7.02 -9.53 11.17
CA GLY A 14 6.80 -10.89 10.67
C GLY A 14 5.35 -11.20 10.31
N GLY A 15 5.17 -12.10 9.34
CA GLY A 15 3.90 -12.67 8.95
C GLY A 15 2.84 -11.68 8.43
N GLY A 16 3.26 -10.54 7.83
CA GLY A 16 2.30 -9.50 7.41
C GLY A 16 1.59 -8.83 8.60
N GLY A 17 2.30 -8.67 9.72
CA GLY A 17 1.76 -8.10 10.95
C GLY A 17 1.22 -9.13 11.95
N ALA A 18 1.19 -10.43 11.61
CA ALA A 18 0.71 -11.47 12.52
C ALA A 18 1.46 -11.48 13.86
N ALA A 19 2.79 -11.28 13.84
CA ALA A 19 3.59 -11.24 15.07
C ALA A 19 3.18 -10.07 15.98
N ALA A 20 2.88 -8.89 15.42
CA ALA A 20 2.40 -7.74 16.17
C ALA A 20 1.00 -7.99 16.75
N MET A 21 0.12 -8.58 15.95
CA MET A 21 -1.24 -8.94 16.39
C MET A 21 -1.26 -9.98 17.51
N GLN A 22 -0.42 -11.01 17.43
CA GLN A 22 -0.28 -12.00 18.49
C GLN A 22 0.31 -11.38 19.77
N TYR A 23 1.33 -10.52 19.62
CA TYR A 23 1.87 -9.78 20.76
C TYR A 23 0.79 -8.91 21.42
N PHE A 24 0.00 -8.17 20.64
CA PHE A 24 -1.11 -7.38 21.15
C PHE A 24 -2.12 -8.25 21.92
N LYS A 25 -2.55 -9.36 21.34
CA LYS A 25 -3.50 -10.29 21.96
C LYS A 25 -2.99 -10.90 23.29
N SER A 26 -1.67 -11.04 23.43
CA SER A 26 -1.05 -11.54 24.65
C SER A 26 -0.96 -10.53 25.79
N ARG A 27 -1.31 -9.26 25.54
CA ARG A 27 -1.25 -8.18 26.54
C ARG A 27 -2.56 -8.09 27.31
N PRO A 28 -2.51 -7.58 28.57
CA PRO A 28 -3.74 -7.29 29.31
C PRO A 28 -4.64 -6.31 28.54
N ALA A 29 -5.95 -6.52 28.56
CA ALA A 29 -6.94 -5.61 27.98
C ALA A 29 -7.27 -4.45 28.92
N ASP A 30 -6.24 -3.74 29.37
CA ASP A 30 -6.30 -2.65 30.36
C ASP A 30 -6.19 -1.24 29.76
N GLY A 31 -6.18 -1.16 28.42
CA GLY A 31 -6.07 0.11 27.70
C GLY A 31 -4.64 0.66 27.57
N ASN A 32 -3.62 -0.04 28.14
CA ASN A 32 -2.23 0.41 28.10
C ASN A 32 -1.46 -0.08 26.85
N THR A 33 -2.05 -0.95 26.05
CA THR A 33 -1.44 -1.42 24.81
C THR A 33 -2.29 -1.01 23.62
N VAL A 34 -1.70 -0.29 22.67
CA VAL A 34 -2.36 0.17 21.44
C VAL A 34 -1.70 -0.50 20.25
N LEU A 35 -2.50 -1.05 19.35
CA LEU A 35 -2.06 -1.61 18.08
C LEU A 35 -2.31 -0.62 16.95
N THR A 36 -1.27 -0.32 16.16
CA THR A 36 -1.48 0.33 14.87
C THR A 36 -2.03 -0.70 13.90
N PHE A 37 -3.27 -0.50 13.47
CA PHE A 37 -3.99 -1.45 12.63
C PHE A 37 -4.22 -0.85 11.24
N THR A 38 -3.92 -1.63 10.21
CA THR A 38 -4.10 -1.25 8.80
C THR A 38 -4.92 -2.28 8.05
N VAL A 39 -5.34 -1.97 6.83
CA VAL A 39 -6.02 -2.93 5.96
C VAL A 39 -5.17 -4.19 5.70
N GLY A 40 -3.84 -4.08 5.68
CA GLY A 40 -2.95 -5.23 5.58
C GLY A 40 -3.09 -6.22 6.73
N HIS A 41 -3.32 -5.72 7.94
CA HIS A 41 -3.62 -6.56 9.11
C HIS A 41 -4.98 -7.26 8.96
N ALA A 42 -6.02 -6.56 8.47
CA ALA A 42 -7.32 -7.16 8.20
C ALA A 42 -7.22 -8.31 7.17
N ILE A 43 -6.42 -8.14 6.12
CA ILE A 43 -6.15 -9.19 5.12
C ILE A 43 -5.44 -10.39 5.78
N THR A 44 -4.47 -10.13 6.66
CA THR A 44 -3.73 -11.18 7.39
C THR A 44 -4.66 -11.98 8.33
N MET A 45 -5.60 -11.30 8.99
CA MET A 45 -6.68 -11.93 9.77
C MET A 45 -7.59 -12.79 8.88
N ALA A 46 -8.08 -12.23 7.78
CA ALA A 46 -8.95 -12.94 6.84
C ALA A 46 -8.30 -14.20 6.23
N LYS A 47 -6.97 -14.22 6.15
CA LYS A 47 -6.18 -15.40 5.75
C LYS A 47 -5.97 -16.43 6.85
N GLY A 48 -6.49 -16.20 8.06
CA GLY A 48 -6.29 -17.09 9.20
C GLY A 48 -4.84 -17.18 9.69
N LYS A 49 -4.02 -16.15 9.45
CA LYS A 49 -2.61 -16.13 9.89
C LYS A 49 -2.41 -15.64 11.33
N THR A 50 -3.48 -15.28 11.99
CA THR A 50 -3.53 -14.86 13.39
C THR A 50 -4.86 -15.30 13.98
N ASP A 51 -4.89 -15.52 15.26
CA ASP A 51 -6.10 -15.80 16.04
C ASP A 51 -6.73 -14.53 16.65
N LEU A 52 -6.13 -13.35 16.39
CA LEU A 52 -6.75 -12.08 16.73
C LEU A 52 -8.00 -11.85 15.87
N THR A 53 -9.09 -11.45 16.50
CA THR A 53 -10.35 -11.11 15.84
C THR A 53 -10.72 -9.65 16.08
N VAL A 54 -11.71 -9.13 15.38
CA VAL A 54 -12.18 -7.74 15.58
C VAL A 54 -12.82 -7.55 16.95
N GLU A 55 -13.37 -8.62 17.53
CA GLU A 55 -13.96 -8.63 18.87
C GLU A 55 -12.91 -8.50 19.98
N ASP A 56 -11.65 -8.87 19.70
CA ASP A 56 -10.52 -8.70 20.63
C ASP A 56 -10.02 -7.23 20.70
N MET A 57 -10.57 -6.34 19.88
CA MET A 57 -10.09 -4.96 19.73
C MET A 57 -11.18 -3.92 19.96
N ALA A 58 -10.83 -2.81 20.60
CA ALA A 58 -11.65 -1.61 20.65
C ALA A 58 -11.04 -0.53 19.74
N PRO A 59 -11.70 -0.10 18.65
CA PRO A 59 -11.18 0.96 17.80
C PRO A 59 -11.20 2.29 18.55
N ILE A 60 -10.09 3.03 18.52
CA ILE A 60 -9.93 4.31 19.21
C ILE A 60 -10.07 5.46 18.22
N ALA A 61 -9.28 5.44 17.15
CA ALA A 61 -9.28 6.51 16.15
C ALA A 61 -8.66 6.03 14.83
N ARG A 62 -9.06 6.66 13.73
CA ARG A 62 -8.34 6.56 12.46
C ARG A 62 -7.33 7.71 12.39
N GLY A 63 -6.04 7.35 12.44
CA GLY A 63 -4.95 8.32 12.41
C GLY A 63 -4.64 8.89 11.03
N THR A 64 -4.79 8.07 9.99
CA THR A 64 -4.47 8.43 8.60
C THR A 64 -5.48 7.85 7.62
N ASN A 65 -5.55 8.47 6.44
CA ASN A 65 -6.14 7.90 5.24
C ASN A 65 -5.05 7.92 4.16
N ASP A 66 -4.52 6.75 3.84
CA ASP A 66 -3.36 6.60 2.94
C ASP A 66 -3.72 5.57 1.84
N PRO A 67 -4.44 6.00 0.79
CA PRO A 67 -4.87 5.12 -0.28
C PRO A 67 -3.68 4.64 -1.11
N GLN A 68 -3.86 3.51 -1.79
CA GLN A 68 -2.90 3.02 -2.77
C GLN A 68 -2.88 3.92 -4.00
N ILE A 69 -1.69 4.12 -4.55
CA ILE A 69 -1.46 4.96 -5.73
C ILE A 69 -0.66 4.13 -6.73
N LEU A 70 -1.13 4.07 -7.97
CA LEU A 70 -0.36 3.53 -9.09
C LEU A 70 0.59 4.61 -9.58
N MET A 71 1.88 4.34 -9.55
CA MET A 71 2.95 5.27 -9.89
C MET A 71 3.88 4.68 -10.94
N VAL A 72 4.42 5.55 -11.78
CA VAL A 72 5.37 5.19 -12.84
C VAL A 72 6.59 6.10 -12.77
N ASN A 73 7.67 5.71 -13.45
CA ASN A 73 8.82 6.57 -13.64
C ASN A 73 8.45 7.76 -14.55
N CYS A 74 8.57 8.99 -14.05
CA CYS A 74 8.19 10.20 -14.80
C CYS A 74 8.96 10.36 -16.11
N LYS A 75 10.21 9.90 -16.14
CA LYS A 75 11.13 10.16 -17.27
C LYS A 75 11.00 9.09 -18.35
N THR A 76 10.93 7.83 -17.95
CA THR A 76 11.06 6.68 -18.86
C THR A 76 9.74 5.98 -19.19
N SER A 77 8.70 6.11 -18.36
CA SER A 77 7.41 5.48 -18.62
C SER A 77 6.79 5.99 -19.93
N PRO A 78 6.27 5.11 -20.79
CA PRO A 78 5.49 5.52 -21.96
C PRO A 78 4.12 6.08 -21.58
N TYR A 79 3.64 5.82 -20.35
CA TYR A 79 2.33 6.25 -19.86
C TYR A 79 2.49 7.52 -19.03
N LYS A 80 1.94 8.63 -19.53
CA LYS A 80 1.98 9.94 -18.86
C LYS A 80 0.64 10.32 -18.25
N THR A 81 -0.42 9.66 -18.67
CA THR A 81 -1.78 9.89 -18.19
C THR A 81 -2.46 8.58 -17.79
N PRO A 82 -3.45 8.63 -16.91
CA PRO A 82 -4.27 7.46 -16.56
C PRO A 82 -4.92 6.82 -17.80
N GLU A 83 -5.33 7.63 -18.77
CA GLU A 83 -5.97 7.15 -20.00
C GLU A 83 -5.01 6.34 -20.86
N GLU A 84 -3.79 6.81 -21.06
CA GLU A 84 -2.73 6.07 -21.78
C GLU A 84 -2.40 4.77 -21.08
N PHE A 85 -2.29 4.80 -19.77
CA PHE A 85 -2.02 3.61 -18.94
C PHE A 85 -3.14 2.56 -19.07
N VAL A 86 -4.40 2.98 -18.95
CA VAL A 86 -5.56 2.08 -19.11
C VAL A 86 -5.62 1.53 -20.53
N ALA A 87 -5.35 2.35 -21.55
CA ALA A 87 -5.30 1.91 -22.93
C ALA A 87 -4.22 0.85 -23.16
N GLY A 88 -3.01 1.07 -22.62
CA GLY A 88 -1.92 0.09 -22.68
C GLY A 88 -2.29 -1.24 -22.04
N MET A 89 -2.88 -1.22 -20.85
CA MET A 89 -3.36 -2.45 -20.21
C MET A 89 -4.39 -3.20 -21.07
N LYS A 90 -5.35 -2.48 -21.66
CA LYS A 90 -6.39 -3.09 -22.52
C LYS A 90 -5.84 -3.60 -23.84
N ASN A 91 -4.77 -3.01 -24.35
CA ASN A 91 -4.08 -3.48 -25.55
C ASN A 91 -3.20 -4.69 -25.29
N GLY A 92 -3.04 -5.09 -24.04
CA GLY A 92 -2.20 -6.24 -23.67
C GLY A 92 -0.71 -5.90 -23.58
N ASP A 93 -0.35 -4.64 -23.37
CA ASP A 93 1.03 -4.22 -23.17
C ASP A 93 1.62 -4.99 -21.97
N ALA A 94 2.80 -5.59 -22.16
CA ALA A 94 3.48 -6.34 -21.14
C ALA A 94 4.00 -5.39 -20.04
N MET A 95 3.27 -5.29 -18.92
CA MET A 95 3.63 -4.46 -17.79
C MET A 95 4.00 -5.29 -16.57
N LYS A 96 5.08 -4.92 -15.90
CA LYS A 96 5.49 -5.48 -14.61
C LYS A 96 5.02 -4.54 -13.51
N PHE A 97 4.16 -5.03 -12.64
CA PHE A 97 3.71 -4.31 -11.45
C PHE A 97 4.55 -4.71 -10.25
N GLY A 98 4.98 -3.74 -9.47
CA GLY A 98 5.63 -3.95 -8.19
C GLY A 98 4.70 -3.60 -7.03
N GLY A 99 4.86 -4.29 -5.92
CA GLY A 99 4.23 -4.01 -4.65
C GLY A 99 4.91 -4.75 -3.52
N THR A 100 4.45 -4.56 -2.29
CA THR A 100 4.98 -5.29 -1.15
C THR A 100 4.39 -6.68 -1.11
N SER A 101 5.15 -7.69 -0.82
CA SER A 101 4.77 -9.10 -0.60
C SER A 101 3.53 -9.62 -1.35
N SER A 102 3.51 -10.86 -1.76
CA SER A 102 2.35 -11.46 -2.42
C SER A 102 1.15 -11.61 -1.49
N GLY A 103 -0.04 -11.25 -1.99
CA GLY A 103 -1.31 -11.35 -1.25
C GLY A 103 -1.51 -10.28 -0.18
N THR A 104 -0.79 -9.16 -0.27
CA THR A 104 -1.03 -7.93 0.48
C THR A 104 -2.05 -7.05 -0.24
N ILE A 105 -2.31 -5.88 0.33
CA ILE A 105 -3.21 -4.90 -0.29
C ILE A 105 -2.71 -4.49 -1.68
N ASP A 106 -1.41 -4.34 -1.89
CA ASP A 106 -0.81 -3.95 -3.17
C ASP A 106 -1.13 -4.99 -4.25
N HIS A 107 -0.92 -6.28 -3.94
CA HIS A 107 -1.23 -7.37 -4.86
C HIS A 107 -2.73 -7.44 -5.17
N LEU A 108 -3.59 -7.31 -4.15
CA LEU A 108 -5.04 -7.26 -4.34
C LEU A 108 -5.47 -6.05 -5.16
N THR A 109 -4.82 -4.91 -4.98
CA THR A 109 -5.07 -3.70 -5.77
C THR A 109 -4.85 -3.95 -7.25
N VAL A 110 -3.70 -4.52 -7.62
CA VAL A 110 -3.40 -4.86 -9.01
C VAL A 110 -4.41 -5.87 -9.58
N PHE A 111 -4.75 -6.90 -8.79
CA PHE A 111 -5.77 -7.89 -9.18
C PHE A 111 -7.14 -7.26 -9.41
N LEU A 112 -7.62 -6.45 -8.49
CA LEU A 112 -8.94 -5.80 -8.59
C LEU A 112 -8.98 -4.80 -9.75
N TRP A 113 -7.86 -4.11 -10.00
CA TRP A 113 -7.73 -3.19 -11.11
C TRP A 113 -7.80 -3.94 -12.45
N ALA A 114 -7.01 -5.00 -12.63
CA ALA A 114 -7.06 -5.83 -13.84
C ALA A 114 -8.47 -6.41 -14.07
N LYS A 115 -9.10 -6.95 -13.00
CA LYS A 115 -10.47 -7.47 -13.04
C LYS A 115 -11.48 -6.39 -13.45
N ARG A 116 -11.36 -5.18 -12.92
CA ARG A 116 -12.26 -4.05 -13.26
C ARG A 116 -12.12 -3.64 -14.72
N LEU A 117 -10.90 -3.70 -15.27
CA LEU A 117 -10.64 -3.39 -16.68
C LEU A 117 -11.00 -4.53 -17.63
N GLY A 118 -11.26 -5.74 -17.11
CA GLY A 118 -11.53 -6.93 -17.92
C GLY A 118 -10.29 -7.45 -18.65
N VAL A 119 -9.11 -7.27 -18.06
CA VAL A 119 -7.82 -7.73 -18.61
C VAL A 119 -7.22 -8.83 -17.74
N ASP A 120 -6.29 -9.58 -18.30
CA ASP A 120 -5.54 -10.57 -17.54
C ASP A 120 -4.68 -9.94 -16.45
N MET A 121 -4.41 -10.71 -15.38
CA MET A 121 -3.55 -10.25 -14.29
C MET A 121 -2.13 -10.03 -14.82
N PRO A 122 -1.60 -8.80 -14.74
CA PRO A 122 -0.23 -8.52 -15.16
C PRO A 122 0.80 -9.20 -14.25
N THR A 123 2.04 -9.28 -14.72
CA THR A 123 3.15 -9.79 -13.90
C THR A 123 3.31 -8.94 -12.64
N TYR A 124 3.27 -9.59 -11.48
CA TYR A 124 3.46 -8.95 -10.18
C TYR A 124 4.77 -9.38 -9.54
N ILE A 125 5.60 -8.41 -9.15
CA ILE A 125 6.90 -8.61 -8.51
C ILE A 125 6.84 -8.08 -7.08
N PRO A 126 6.98 -8.95 -6.07
CA PRO A 126 6.95 -8.54 -4.67
C PRO A 126 8.31 -8.00 -4.20
N PHE A 127 8.28 -6.93 -3.42
CA PHE A 127 9.43 -6.30 -2.76
C PHE A 127 9.28 -6.33 -1.23
N GLY A 128 10.35 -6.04 -0.51
CA GLY A 128 10.39 -6.07 0.95
C GLY A 128 9.67 -4.91 1.63
N GLY A 129 9.45 -3.79 0.91
CA GLY A 129 8.77 -2.60 1.42
C GLY A 129 8.66 -1.49 0.37
N GLY A 130 7.83 -0.48 0.65
CA GLY A 130 7.53 0.59 -0.31
C GLY A 130 8.73 1.44 -0.71
N GLY A 131 9.66 1.69 0.20
CA GLY A 131 10.90 2.44 -0.13
C GLY A 131 11.80 1.68 -1.13
N GLU A 132 11.91 0.36 -0.99
CA GLU A 132 12.61 -0.48 -1.98
C GLU A 132 11.87 -0.45 -3.31
N LEU A 133 10.55 -0.65 -3.30
CA LEU A 133 9.72 -0.59 -4.49
C LEU A 133 9.85 0.74 -5.23
N ALA A 134 9.77 1.88 -4.53
CA ALA A 134 9.93 3.20 -5.12
C ALA A 134 11.26 3.32 -5.88
N THR A 135 12.34 2.85 -5.27
CA THR A 135 13.68 2.80 -5.91
C THR A 135 13.67 1.94 -7.18
N GLN A 136 13.00 0.79 -7.14
CA GLN A 136 12.95 -0.13 -8.29
C GLN A 136 12.08 0.41 -9.45
N VAL A 137 11.02 1.16 -9.16
CA VAL A 137 10.26 1.88 -10.21
C VAL A 137 11.11 2.96 -10.86
N VAL A 138 11.84 3.73 -10.06
CA VAL A 138 12.77 4.76 -10.58
C VAL A 138 13.89 4.12 -11.41
N ALA A 139 14.40 2.97 -10.99
CA ALA A 139 15.41 2.21 -11.74
C ALA A 139 14.87 1.50 -13.00
N GLY A 140 13.55 1.44 -13.20
CA GLY A 140 12.93 0.75 -14.33
C GLY A 140 12.92 -0.79 -14.25
N ALA A 141 13.13 -1.36 -13.05
CA ALA A 141 13.03 -2.80 -12.82
C ALA A 141 11.58 -3.29 -12.90
N VAL A 142 10.63 -2.44 -12.55
CA VAL A 142 9.19 -2.58 -12.75
C VAL A 142 8.63 -1.34 -13.41
N ASP A 143 7.56 -1.50 -14.17
CA ASP A 143 6.95 -0.43 -14.96
C ASP A 143 6.00 0.42 -14.10
N VAL A 144 5.30 -0.22 -13.16
CA VAL A 144 4.29 0.39 -12.29
C VAL A 144 4.52 -0.04 -10.85
N GLY A 145 4.54 0.90 -9.93
CA GLY A 145 4.57 0.65 -8.49
C GLY A 145 3.20 0.91 -7.84
N THR A 146 2.77 0.00 -6.98
CA THR A 146 1.63 0.23 -6.08
C THR A 146 2.17 0.70 -4.75
N LEU A 147 2.08 2.00 -4.49
CA LEU A 147 2.72 2.69 -3.38
C LEU A 147 1.70 3.54 -2.60
N ASN A 148 2.03 3.83 -1.36
CA ASN A 148 1.36 4.88 -0.59
C ASN A 148 2.12 6.21 -0.74
N LEU A 149 1.44 7.34 -0.53
CA LEU A 149 2.07 8.67 -0.63
C LEU A 149 3.23 8.82 0.36
N SER A 150 3.06 8.30 1.58
CA SER A 150 4.09 8.33 2.63
C SER A 150 5.40 7.62 2.24
N GLU A 151 5.34 6.65 1.32
CA GLU A 151 6.50 5.89 0.85
C GLU A 151 7.19 6.54 -0.35
N ALA A 152 6.46 7.37 -1.10
CA ALA A 152 6.88 7.92 -2.39
C ALA A 152 7.02 9.45 -2.42
N SER A 153 6.78 10.17 -1.32
CA SER A 153 6.82 11.63 -1.28
C SER A 153 8.13 12.21 -1.80
N ALA A 154 9.26 11.72 -1.33
CA ALA A 154 10.57 12.23 -1.76
C ALA A 154 10.84 12.03 -3.28
N PRO A 155 10.66 10.83 -3.88
CA PRO A 155 10.83 10.68 -5.33
C PRO A 155 9.74 11.40 -6.16
N ILE A 156 8.55 11.66 -5.64
CA ILE A 156 7.56 12.52 -6.30
C ILE A 156 8.04 13.98 -6.33
N GLU A 157 8.50 14.50 -5.19
CA GLU A 157 9.06 15.86 -5.08
C GLU A 157 10.30 16.05 -5.97
N ALA A 158 11.12 15.02 -6.13
CA ALA A 158 12.26 15.00 -7.05
C ALA A 158 11.87 14.91 -8.54
N GLY A 159 10.60 14.65 -8.86
CA GLY A 159 10.14 14.44 -10.23
C GLY A 159 10.58 13.12 -10.85
N ASP A 160 10.90 12.14 -10.04
CA ASP A 160 11.29 10.79 -10.49
C ASP A 160 10.09 9.85 -10.59
N LEU A 161 9.12 9.95 -9.66
CA LEU A 161 7.87 9.18 -9.68
C LEU A 161 6.66 10.06 -9.98
N CYS A 162 5.87 9.62 -10.94
CA CYS A 162 4.63 10.24 -11.35
C CYS A 162 3.42 9.40 -10.89
N PRO A 163 2.55 9.95 -10.01
CA PRO A 163 1.31 9.29 -9.65
C PRO A 163 0.31 9.39 -10.81
N LEU A 164 -0.25 8.26 -11.24
CA LEU A 164 -1.25 8.19 -12.30
C LEU A 164 -2.67 8.06 -11.73
N VAL A 165 -2.88 7.12 -10.81
CA VAL A 165 -4.21 6.76 -10.30
C VAL A 165 -4.16 6.63 -8.79
N ILE A 166 -5.11 7.27 -8.11
CA ILE A 166 -5.36 7.09 -6.68
C ILE A 166 -6.54 6.13 -6.52
N LEU A 167 -6.35 5.08 -5.72
CA LEU A 167 -7.40 4.13 -5.40
C LEU A 167 -8.15 4.59 -4.15
N GLY A 168 -8.90 5.63 -4.28
CA GLY A 168 -9.64 6.33 -3.23
C GLY A 168 -10.81 7.11 -3.79
N GLU A 169 -11.67 7.61 -2.92
CA GLU A 169 -12.86 8.37 -3.30
C GLU A 169 -12.54 9.82 -3.70
N ASN A 170 -11.44 10.36 -3.18
CA ASN A 170 -11.07 11.75 -3.33
C ASN A 170 -9.64 11.92 -3.86
N ARG A 171 -9.41 13.01 -4.60
CA ARG A 171 -8.06 13.46 -4.95
C ARG A 171 -7.30 13.85 -3.69
N MET A 172 -5.99 13.77 -3.76
CA MET A 172 -5.11 14.18 -2.66
C MET A 172 -4.45 15.52 -3.00
N ASP A 173 -4.51 16.49 -2.09
CA ASP A 173 -3.94 17.82 -2.27
C ASP A 173 -2.45 17.81 -2.69
N PRO A 174 -1.59 16.96 -2.09
CA PRO A 174 -0.18 16.91 -2.49
C PRO A 174 0.07 16.39 -3.92
N ILE A 175 -0.92 15.71 -4.53
CA ILE A 175 -0.83 15.12 -5.87
C ILE A 175 -2.12 15.35 -6.68
N PRO A 176 -2.53 16.62 -6.90
CA PRO A 176 -3.84 16.92 -7.49
C PRO A 176 -4.00 16.45 -8.94
N ALA A 177 -2.90 16.20 -9.65
CA ALA A 177 -2.90 15.70 -11.03
C ALA A 177 -3.31 14.23 -11.14
N ALA A 178 -3.13 13.44 -10.08
CA ALA A 178 -3.53 12.02 -10.09
C ALA A 178 -5.05 11.89 -10.08
N LYS A 179 -5.60 11.01 -10.92
CA LYS A 179 -7.04 10.72 -10.98
C LYS A 179 -7.45 9.68 -9.93
N THR A 180 -8.69 9.76 -9.48
CA THR A 180 -9.32 8.79 -8.57
C THR A 180 -10.10 7.73 -9.36
#